data_99ea500463f4db87638617bbd39d62b5
#
_entry.id   99ea500463f4db87638617bbd39d62b5
#
_cell.length_a   1.000
_cell.length_b   1.000
_cell.length_c   1.000
_cell.angle_alpha   90.00
_cell.angle_beta   90.00
_cell.angle_gamma   90.00
#
_symmetry.space_group_name_H-M   'P 1'
#
loop_
_entity.id
_entity.type
_entity.pdbx_description
1 polymer ?
#
loop_
_entity_poly.entity_id
_entity_poly.type
_entity_poly.pdbx_seq_one_letter_code
_entity_poly.pdbx_strand_id
1 'polypeptide(L)'
;VLIGGEPADLGGDLSTGFYIQPTVFEGRNRMRIFQEGIFGPVLAVTTFSDYADAISIANDTLYGLGAGVWSRDGATAYRAGREIQA
;
A
#
# COMPACT_ATOMS: atom_id res chain seq x y z
N VAL A 1 4.30 -5.95 11.17
CA VAL A 1 3.35 -4.87 11.49
C VAL A 1 4.10 -3.68 12.07
N LEU A 2 3.90 -2.51 11.49
CA LEU A 2 4.47 -1.27 12.02
C LEU A 2 3.52 -0.59 13.00
N ILE A 3 2.22 -0.66 12.75
CA ILE A 3 1.18 -0.11 13.61
C ILE A 3 -0.13 -0.87 13.40
N GLY A 4 -0.96 -0.93 14.41
CA GLY A 4 -2.25 -1.61 14.35
C GLY A 4 -2.11 -3.13 14.41
N GLY A 5 -2.92 -3.82 13.63
CA GLY A 5 -2.89 -5.28 13.50
C GLY A 5 -3.94 -6.01 14.32
N GLU A 6 -4.81 -5.27 15.01
CA GLU A 6 -5.84 -5.88 15.85
C GLU A 6 -7.23 -5.28 15.57
N PRO A 7 -8.29 -6.02 15.89
CA PRO A 7 -9.63 -5.45 15.86
C PRO A 7 -9.75 -4.27 16.83
N ALA A 8 -10.49 -3.24 16.42
CA ALA A 8 -10.73 -2.09 17.28
C ALA A 8 -11.94 -2.36 18.17
N ASP A 9 -11.79 -2.08 19.46
CA ASP A 9 -12.91 -2.04 20.41
C ASP A 9 -13.22 -0.58 20.71
N LEU A 10 -14.36 -0.11 20.20
CA LEU A 10 -14.77 1.28 20.39
C LEU A 10 -15.61 1.47 21.65
N GLY A 11 -15.88 0.39 22.39
CA GLY A 11 -16.61 0.43 23.65
C GLY A 11 -18.13 0.63 23.49
N GLY A 12 -18.86 0.47 24.58
CA GLY A 12 -20.30 0.70 24.62
C GLY A 12 -21.06 -0.11 23.57
N ASP A 13 -22.02 0.53 22.92
CA ASP A 13 -22.83 -0.11 21.87
C ASP A 13 -22.00 -0.45 20.61
N LEU A 14 -20.82 0.15 20.44
CA LEU A 14 -19.95 -0.08 19.29
C LEU A 14 -19.09 -1.33 19.46
N SER A 15 -18.97 -1.89 20.66
CA SER A 15 -18.14 -3.07 20.92
C SER A 15 -18.64 -4.33 20.23
N THR A 16 -19.89 -4.38 19.81
CA THR A 16 -20.48 -5.52 19.07
C THR A 16 -20.29 -5.41 17.56
N GLY A 17 -19.78 -4.29 17.05
CA GLY A 17 -19.49 -4.11 15.64
C GLY A 17 -18.20 -4.77 15.20
N PHE A 18 -17.95 -4.74 13.88
CA PHE A 18 -16.73 -5.28 13.28
C PHE A 18 -15.82 -4.12 12.89
N TYR A 19 -14.85 -3.82 13.75
CA TYR A 19 -13.92 -2.72 13.55
C TYR A 19 -12.50 -3.25 13.57
N ILE A 20 -11.64 -2.63 12.76
CA ILE A 20 -10.21 -2.94 12.74
C ILE A 20 -9.40 -1.65 12.85
N GLN A 21 -8.29 -1.71 13.59
CA GLN A 21 -7.37 -0.59 13.68
C GLN A 21 -6.74 -0.32 12.32
N PRO A 22 -6.55 0.95 11.93
CA PRO A 22 -5.70 1.27 10.80
C PRO A 22 -4.34 0.60 10.98
N THR A 23 -3.90 -0.14 9.97
CA THR A 23 -2.74 -1.02 10.10
C THR A 23 -1.74 -0.75 9.00
N VAL A 24 -0.46 -0.69 9.35
CA VAL A 24 0.64 -0.54 8.40
C VAL A 24 1.58 -1.73 8.55
N PHE A 25 1.81 -2.43 7.46
CA PHE A 25 2.78 -3.53 7.37
C PHE A 25 3.96 -3.10 6.50
N GLU A 26 5.16 -3.45 6.95
CA GLU A 26 6.34 -3.44 6.10
C GLU A 26 6.65 -4.87 5.70
N GLY A 27 6.97 -5.08 4.43
CA GLY A 27 7.23 -6.41 3.93
C GLY A 27 7.89 -6.39 2.56
N ARG A 28 7.73 -7.48 1.84
CA ARG A 28 8.31 -7.69 0.52
C ARG A 28 7.22 -7.82 -0.53
N ASN A 29 7.53 -7.39 -1.76
CA ASN A 29 6.58 -7.37 -2.86
C ASN A 29 5.96 -8.74 -3.17
N ARG A 30 6.66 -9.84 -2.92
CA ARG A 30 6.14 -11.20 -3.19
C ARG A 30 5.10 -11.67 -2.19
N MET A 31 4.97 -11.01 -1.05
CA MET A 31 3.97 -11.38 -0.05
C MET A 31 2.56 -11.14 -0.60
N ARG A 32 1.63 -11.98 -0.20
CA ARG A 32 0.24 -11.92 -0.66
C ARG A 32 -0.40 -10.56 -0.42
N ILE A 33 -0.09 -9.92 0.70
CA ILE A 33 -0.61 -8.60 1.05
C ILE A 33 -0.22 -7.52 0.04
N PHE A 34 0.88 -7.71 -0.70
CA PHE A 34 1.31 -6.78 -1.75
C PHE A 34 0.70 -7.10 -3.11
N GLN A 35 0.17 -8.30 -3.29
CA GLN A 35 -0.33 -8.78 -4.59
C GLN A 35 -1.86 -8.78 -4.67
N GLU A 36 -2.54 -8.73 -3.55
CA GLU A 36 -4.00 -8.78 -3.49
C GLU A 36 -4.57 -7.59 -2.76
N GLY A 37 -5.79 -7.20 -3.11
CA GLY A 37 -6.50 -6.13 -2.42
C GLY A 37 -7.09 -6.62 -1.10
N ILE A 38 -6.89 -5.87 -0.01
CA ILE A 38 -7.40 -6.24 1.32
C ILE A 38 -8.80 -5.66 1.57
N PHE A 39 -9.10 -4.49 0.98
CA PHE A 39 -10.38 -3.79 1.18
C PHE A 39 -10.62 -3.43 2.65
N GLY A 40 -9.70 -2.67 3.22
CA GLY A 40 -9.80 -2.20 4.59
C GLY A 40 -8.70 -1.18 4.89
N PRO A 41 -8.64 -0.67 6.13
CA PRO A 41 -7.68 0.35 6.51
C PRO A 41 -6.29 -0.27 6.77
N VAL A 42 -5.75 -0.92 5.75
CA VAL A 42 -4.48 -1.64 5.81
C VAL A 42 -3.56 -1.14 4.70
N LEU A 43 -2.37 -0.75 5.06
CA LEU A 43 -1.34 -0.27 4.14
C LEU A 43 -0.13 -1.20 4.19
N ALA A 44 0.28 -1.70 3.03
CA ALA A 44 1.50 -2.49 2.88
C ALA A 44 2.60 -1.61 2.31
N VAL A 45 3.74 -1.58 2.97
CA VAL A 45 4.88 -0.70 2.64
C VAL A 45 6.11 -1.55 2.36
N THR A 46 6.80 -1.23 1.29
CA THR A 46 8.11 -1.83 0.99
C THR A 46 9.08 -0.76 0.52
N THR A 47 10.35 -1.06 0.60
CA THR A 47 11.41 -0.20 0.08
C THR A 47 11.82 -0.65 -1.31
N PHE A 48 12.49 0.23 -2.03
CA PHE A 48 13.04 -0.06 -3.34
C PHE A 48 14.50 0.41 -3.41
N SER A 49 15.28 -0.19 -4.30
CA SER A 49 16.71 0.10 -4.41
C SER A 49 17.01 1.25 -5.36
N ASP A 50 16.24 1.39 -6.45
CA ASP A 50 16.42 2.44 -7.44
C ASP A 50 15.09 2.71 -8.17
N TYR A 51 15.12 3.63 -9.12
CA TYR A 51 13.93 3.99 -9.90
C TYR A 51 13.33 2.79 -10.64
N ALA A 52 14.15 2.01 -11.32
CA ALA A 52 13.68 0.86 -12.09
C ALA A 52 13.02 -0.18 -11.18
N ASP A 53 13.60 -0.41 -10.00
CA ASP A 53 13.02 -1.31 -9.01
C ASP A 53 11.68 -0.80 -8.49
N ALA A 54 11.57 0.50 -8.24
CA ALA A 54 10.31 1.11 -7.80
C ALA A 54 9.20 0.90 -8.84
N ILE A 55 9.48 1.12 -10.12
CA ILE A 55 8.51 0.93 -11.21
C ILE A 55 8.17 -0.54 -11.38
N SER A 56 9.15 -1.42 -11.27
CA SER A 56 8.92 -2.87 -11.35
C SER A 56 7.98 -3.35 -10.23
N ILE A 57 8.20 -2.90 -9.01
CA ILE A 57 7.32 -3.24 -7.87
C ILE A 57 5.92 -2.66 -8.08
N ALA A 58 5.82 -1.41 -8.49
CA ALA A 58 4.54 -0.75 -8.70
C ALA A 58 3.69 -1.45 -9.77
N ASN A 59 4.32 -1.99 -10.81
CA ASN A 59 3.64 -2.66 -11.91
C ASN A 59 3.46 -4.17 -11.70
N ASP A 60 4.03 -4.73 -10.64
CA ASP A 60 3.98 -6.17 -10.37
C ASP A 60 2.68 -6.56 -9.65
N THR A 61 1.57 -6.29 -10.29
CA THR A 61 0.23 -6.61 -9.79
C THR A 61 -0.72 -6.78 -10.98
N LEU A 62 -1.80 -7.50 -10.74
CA LEU A 62 -2.87 -7.65 -11.74
C LEU A 62 -3.79 -6.44 -11.81
N TYR A 63 -3.71 -5.55 -10.83
CA TYR A 63 -4.58 -4.40 -10.71
C TYR A 63 -3.98 -3.17 -11.38
N GLY A 64 -4.79 -2.17 -11.63
CA GLY A 64 -4.37 -0.93 -12.26
C GLY A 64 -5.33 0.21 -11.97
N LEU A 65 -5.87 0.25 -10.76
CA LEU A 65 -6.94 1.18 -10.40
C LEU A 65 -6.45 2.62 -10.36
N GLY A 66 -5.37 2.88 -9.66
CA GLY A 66 -4.84 4.22 -9.53
C GLY A 66 -3.48 4.23 -8.85
N ALA A 67 -2.76 5.33 -9.01
CA ALA A 67 -1.44 5.49 -8.41
C ALA A 67 -1.17 6.96 -8.14
N GLY A 68 -0.21 7.21 -7.25
CA GLY A 68 0.32 8.53 -6.98
C GLY A 68 1.83 8.49 -6.89
N VAL A 69 2.46 9.59 -7.26
CA VAL A 69 3.93 9.71 -7.24
C VAL A 69 4.31 10.98 -6.50
N TRP A 70 5.24 10.84 -5.57
CA TRP A 70 5.85 11.97 -4.86
C TRP A 70 7.35 11.95 -5.11
N SER A 71 7.87 13.04 -5.65
CA SER A 71 9.29 13.18 -5.92
C SER A 71 9.67 14.66 -5.88
N ARG A 72 10.90 14.96 -5.45
CA ARG A 72 11.46 16.31 -5.55
C ARG A 72 11.87 16.66 -6.98
N ASP A 73 12.14 15.65 -7.81
CA ASP A 73 12.51 15.81 -9.19
C ASP A 73 11.28 15.71 -10.07
N GLY A 74 10.89 16.81 -10.71
CA GLY A 74 9.73 16.87 -11.58
C GLY A 74 9.83 15.94 -12.78
N ALA A 75 11.02 15.75 -13.34
CA ALA A 75 11.23 14.82 -14.45
C ALA A 75 10.98 13.38 -14.03
N THR A 76 11.44 12.99 -12.84
CA THR A 76 11.18 11.67 -12.29
C THR A 76 9.70 11.45 -12.04
N ALA A 77 9.01 12.42 -11.45
CA ALA A 77 7.58 12.31 -11.19
C ALA A 77 6.79 12.16 -12.49
N TYR A 78 7.10 12.94 -13.49
CA TYR A 78 6.45 12.86 -14.80
C TYR A 78 6.69 11.51 -15.47
N ARG A 79 7.94 11.05 -15.47
CA ARG A 79 8.32 9.75 -16.03
C ARG A 79 7.61 8.60 -15.35
N ALA A 80 7.57 8.61 -14.02
CA ALA A 80 6.88 7.59 -13.25
C ALA A 80 5.38 7.57 -13.56
N GLY A 81 4.75 8.73 -13.69
CA GLY A 81 3.35 8.82 -14.06
C GLY A 81 3.03 8.20 -15.41
N ARG A 82 4.00 8.18 -16.33
CA ARG A 82 3.85 7.54 -17.63
C ARG A 82 4.14 6.04 -17.62
N GLU A 83 5.01 5.58 -16.73
CA GLU A 83 5.49 4.20 -16.71
C GLU A 83 4.70 3.30 -15.77
N ILE A 84 4.05 3.86 -14.77
CA ILE A 84 3.18 3.08 -13.87
C ILE A 84 1.89 2.72 -14.62
N GLN A 85 1.55 1.45 -14.57
CA GLN A 85 0.38 0.89 -15.23
C GLN A 85 -0.85 0.95 -14.30
N ALA A 86 -1.43 2.11 -14.22
CA ALA A 86 -2.61 2.34 -13.37
C ALA A 86 -3.69 3.13 -14.12
#